data_810b5a728206fdcca377e248a5ddb98d
#
_entry.id   810b5a728206fdcca377e248a5ddb98d
#
_cell.length_a   1.000
_cell.length_b   1.000
_cell.length_c   1.000
_cell.angle_alpha   90.00
_cell.angle_beta   90.00
_cell.angle_gamma   90.00
#
_symmetry.space_group_name_H-M   'P 1'
#
loop_
_entity.id
_entity.type
_entity.pdbx_description
1 polymer ?
#
loop_
_entity_poly.entity_id
_entity_poly.type
_entity_poly.pdbx_seq_one_letter_code
_entity_poly.pdbx_strand_id
1 'polypeptide(L)'
;MLTTLILDFDGVIVESIPLKTVAFQKIFSFASPEHLDAIIAFHLENGGMPRYDKFRHIYATILHEPLTPEQEERLADEYVSLIFDAMLTVPYVHGAEELLRDCSGVLPLYIVSATPEAEMREIARRRDLTKYFARIYGSPTPKAECIREILDETGAAPSEALFVGDAPNDWEAAYETGVRFVARIPPGDPNRFVGRPRVEKIVANLHELQEYLRGSVCSSQSHTP
;
A
#
# COMPACT_ATOMS: atom_id res chain seq x y z
N MET A 1 -16.99 7.26 -15.39
CA MET A 1 -16.21 6.08 -15.89
C MET A 1 -14.88 6.08 -15.17
N LEU A 2 -14.27 4.91 -14.86
CA LEU A 2 -12.93 4.87 -14.25
C LEU A 2 -11.89 5.34 -15.27
N THR A 3 -11.07 6.31 -14.88
CA THR A 3 -10.01 6.89 -15.74
C THR A 3 -8.63 6.78 -15.12
N THR A 4 -8.53 6.45 -13.82
CA THR A 4 -7.26 6.40 -13.09
C THR A 4 -7.30 5.28 -12.05
N LEU A 5 -6.28 4.41 -12.03
CA LEU A 5 -6.13 3.35 -11.02
C LEU A 5 -4.87 3.60 -10.19
N ILE A 6 -5.07 3.69 -8.89
CA ILE A 6 -4.01 3.89 -7.90
C ILE A 6 -3.92 2.62 -7.06
N LEU A 7 -2.72 2.10 -6.87
CA LEU A 7 -2.48 0.87 -6.11
C LEU A 7 -1.48 1.14 -4.99
N ASP A 8 -1.75 0.66 -3.78
CA ASP A 8 -0.66 0.43 -2.84
C ASP A 8 0.22 -0.72 -3.35
N PHE A 9 1.40 -0.86 -2.82
CA PHE A 9 2.36 -1.88 -3.25
C PHE A 9 2.34 -3.10 -2.34
N ASP A 10 2.59 -2.85 -1.05
CA ASP A 10 2.72 -3.88 -0.03
C ASP A 10 1.33 -4.44 0.36
N GLY A 11 1.15 -5.75 0.27
CA GLY A 11 -0.16 -6.34 0.52
C GLY A 11 -1.21 -6.08 -0.56
N VAL A 12 -0.87 -5.41 -1.67
CA VAL A 12 -1.75 -5.19 -2.82
C VAL A 12 -1.15 -5.75 -4.09
N ILE A 13 0.06 -5.32 -4.48
CA ILE A 13 0.76 -5.86 -5.65
C ILE A 13 1.57 -7.09 -5.28
N VAL A 14 2.20 -7.09 -4.09
CA VAL A 14 3.05 -8.18 -3.61
C VAL A 14 2.68 -8.61 -2.19
N GLU A 15 2.90 -9.89 -1.87
CA GLU A 15 2.62 -10.51 -0.56
C GLU A 15 3.78 -10.24 0.43
N SER A 16 4.09 -8.97 0.69
CA SER A 16 5.27 -8.57 1.47
C SER A 16 5.03 -8.42 2.98
N ILE A 17 3.79 -8.43 3.45
CA ILE A 17 3.47 -8.18 4.87
C ILE A 17 4.16 -9.16 5.82
N PRO A 18 4.17 -10.49 5.57
CA PRO A 18 4.88 -11.43 6.44
C PRO A 18 6.39 -11.15 6.50
N LEU A 19 7.01 -10.82 5.35
CA LEU A 19 8.43 -10.47 5.26
C LEU A 19 8.76 -9.25 6.11
N LYS A 20 7.96 -8.19 5.98
CA LYS A 20 8.12 -6.95 6.74
C LYS A 20 7.94 -7.16 8.24
N THR A 21 7.00 -8.02 8.64
CA THR A 21 6.76 -8.38 10.04
C THR A 21 7.98 -9.08 10.64
N VAL A 22 8.57 -10.04 9.94
CA VAL A 22 9.81 -10.73 10.39
C VAL A 22 10.97 -9.73 10.53
N ALA A 23 11.09 -8.76 9.64
CA ALA A 23 12.12 -7.74 9.75
C ALA A 23 11.91 -6.86 11.01
N PHE A 24 10.67 -6.44 11.30
CA PHE A 24 10.35 -5.73 12.56
C PHE A 24 10.71 -6.56 13.79
N GLN A 25 10.38 -7.85 13.82
CA GLN A 25 10.79 -8.75 14.91
C GLN A 25 12.29 -8.77 15.12
N LYS A 26 13.09 -8.75 14.04
CA LYS A 26 14.55 -8.81 14.11
C LYS A 26 15.14 -7.50 14.61
N ILE A 27 14.78 -6.36 14.03
CA ILE A 27 15.35 -5.05 14.43
C ILE A 27 14.97 -4.64 15.85
N PHE A 28 13.86 -5.16 16.41
CA PHE A 28 13.42 -4.94 17.78
C PHE A 28 13.68 -6.13 18.70
N SER A 29 14.50 -7.10 18.29
CA SER A 29 14.80 -8.30 19.09
C SER A 29 15.50 -8.01 20.42
N PHE A 30 16.00 -6.79 20.63
CA PHE A 30 16.57 -6.31 21.89
C PHE A 30 15.50 -5.97 22.94
N ALA A 31 14.24 -5.77 22.53
CA ALA A 31 13.14 -5.44 23.43
C ALA A 31 12.74 -6.64 24.29
N SER A 32 12.10 -6.39 25.45
CA SER A 32 11.51 -7.46 26.24
C SER A 32 10.45 -8.22 25.43
N PRO A 33 10.16 -9.48 25.74
CA PRO A 33 9.11 -10.24 25.03
C PRO A 33 7.76 -9.50 25.00
N GLU A 34 7.36 -8.86 26.10
CA GLU A 34 6.12 -8.10 26.20
C GLU A 34 6.13 -6.87 25.27
N HIS A 35 7.23 -6.11 25.24
CA HIS A 35 7.37 -4.98 24.32
C HIS A 35 7.42 -5.44 22.86
N LEU A 36 8.10 -6.55 22.57
CA LEU A 36 8.17 -7.09 21.21
C LEU A 36 6.78 -7.49 20.69
N ASP A 37 5.97 -8.15 21.52
CA ASP A 37 4.59 -8.51 21.18
C ASP A 37 3.75 -7.24 20.88
N ALA A 38 3.88 -6.20 21.73
CA ALA A 38 3.20 -4.92 21.52
C ALA A 38 3.66 -4.21 20.23
N ILE A 39 4.97 -4.24 19.94
CA ILE A 39 5.55 -3.69 18.71
C ILE A 39 4.99 -4.39 17.47
N ILE A 40 4.91 -5.71 17.49
CA ILE A 40 4.39 -6.47 16.34
C ILE A 40 2.89 -6.27 16.18
N ALA A 41 2.12 -6.21 17.25
CA ALA A 41 0.70 -5.88 17.19
C ALA A 41 0.50 -4.49 16.56
N PHE A 42 1.23 -3.47 17.04
CA PHE A 42 1.20 -2.12 16.48
C PHE A 42 1.61 -2.10 15.00
N HIS A 43 2.67 -2.85 14.62
CA HIS A 43 3.13 -2.92 13.23
C HIS A 43 2.05 -3.48 12.31
N LEU A 44 1.33 -4.52 12.72
CA LEU A 44 0.27 -5.16 11.93
C LEU A 44 -0.99 -4.29 11.84
N GLU A 45 -1.35 -3.60 12.92
CA GLU A 45 -2.49 -2.68 12.95
C GLU A 45 -2.28 -1.45 12.07
N ASN A 46 -1.02 -1.02 11.92
CA ASN A 46 -0.63 0.17 11.17
C ASN A 46 0.16 -0.18 9.90
N GLY A 47 -0.30 -1.18 9.12
CA GLY A 47 0.38 -1.71 7.94
C GLY A 47 0.93 -0.65 6.99
N GLY A 48 0.12 0.33 6.64
CA GLY A 48 0.47 1.39 5.69
C GLY A 48 1.14 2.63 6.27
N MET A 49 1.53 2.66 7.56
CA MET A 49 2.27 3.77 8.17
C MET A 49 3.74 3.72 7.73
N PRO A 50 4.37 4.88 7.35
CA PRO A 50 5.79 4.94 7.05
C PRO A 50 6.66 4.42 8.20
N ARG A 51 7.78 3.72 7.86
CA ARG A 51 8.64 3.06 8.87
C ARG A 51 9.21 4.02 9.90
N TYR A 52 9.61 5.21 9.49
CA TYR A 52 10.15 6.23 10.40
C TYR A 52 9.10 6.68 11.44
N ASP A 53 7.86 6.86 11.03
CA ASP A 53 6.77 7.21 11.94
C ASP A 53 6.47 6.06 12.91
N LYS A 54 6.56 4.80 12.43
CA LYS A 54 6.47 3.62 13.31
C LYS A 54 7.59 3.60 14.34
N PHE A 55 8.84 3.85 13.95
CA PHE A 55 9.98 3.86 14.88
C PHE A 55 9.78 4.91 15.97
N ARG A 56 9.42 6.14 15.57
CA ARG A 56 9.14 7.23 16.53
C ARG A 56 8.02 6.87 17.49
N HIS A 57 6.93 6.31 16.97
CA HIS A 57 5.81 5.87 17.81
C HIS A 57 6.24 4.76 18.78
N ILE A 58 6.92 3.72 18.30
CA ILE A 58 7.36 2.58 19.11
C ILE A 58 8.25 3.06 20.25
N TYR A 59 9.25 3.90 19.97
CA TYR A 59 10.14 4.42 21.01
C TYR A 59 9.39 5.30 22.03
N ALA A 60 8.50 6.17 21.55
CA ALA A 60 7.77 7.08 22.44
C ALA A 60 6.71 6.39 23.30
N THR A 61 5.98 5.40 22.75
CA THR A 61 4.75 4.90 23.39
C THR A 61 4.83 3.45 23.88
N ILE A 62 5.77 2.65 23.36
CA ILE A 62 5.93 1.25 23.76
C ILE A 62 7.19 1.07 24.59
N LEU A 63 8.33 1.57 24.10
CA LEU A 63 9.60 1.46 24.79
C LEU A 63 9.79 2.53 25.88
N HIS A 64 9.10 3.68 25.74
CA HIS A 64 9.25 4.86 26.62
C HIS A 64 10.69 5.38 26.68
N GLU A 65 11.39 5.33 25.57
CA GLU A 65 12.77 5.74 25.41
C GLU A 65 12.91 6.83 24.34
N PRO A 66 13.92 7.72 24.45
CA PRO A 66 14.22 8.67 23.39
C PRO A 66 14.79 7.93 22.16
N LEU A 67 14.37 8.36 20.97
CA LEU A 67 14.94 7.91 19.70
C LEU A 67 15.83 9.02 19.14
N THR A 68 17.14 8.80 19.05
CA THR A 68 18.04 9.76 18.41
C THR A 68 18.02 9.61 16.88
N PRO A 69 18.34 10.67 16.12
CA PRO A 69 18.41 10.57 14.66
C PRO A 69 19.36 9.45 14.17
N GLU A 70 20.49 9.25 14.84
CA GLU A 70 21.45 8.20 14.49
C GLU A 70 20.91 6.78 14.75
N GLN A 71 20.08 6.63 15.79
CA GLN A 71 19.39 5.35 16.06
C GLN A 71 18.30 5.09 15.03
N GLU A 72 17.56 6.13 14.67
CA GLU A 72 16.49 6.03 13.66
C GLU A 72 17.05 5.60 12.29
N GLU A 73 18.13 6.22 11.81
CA GLU A 73 18.80 5.84 10.56
C GLU A 73 19.36 4.42 10.63
N ARG A 74 20.01 4.03 11.73
CA ARG A 74 20.53 2.67 11.90
C ARG A 74 19.41 1.61 11.85
N LEU A 75 18.26 1.87 12.47
CA LEU A 75 17.10 0.98 12.38
C LEU A 75 16.58 0.88 10.94
N ALA A 76 16.57 2.00 10.22
CA ALA A 76 16.13 2.02 8.83
C ALA A 76 17.07 1.23 7.93
N ASP A 77 18.40 1.42 8.08
CA ASP A 77 19.41 0.69 7.32
C ASP A 77 19.37 -0.81 7.59
N GLU A 78 19.25 -1.20 8.86
CA GLU A 78 19.12 -2.61 9.26
C GLU A 78 17.84 -3.21 8.67
N TYR A 79 16.72 -2.52 8.78
CA TYR A 79 15.47 -2.95 8.18
C TYR A 79 15.58 -3.17 6.67
N VAL A 80 16.15 -2.21 5.94
CA VAL A 80 16.36 -2.32 4.49
C VAL A 80 17.25 -3.52 4.17
N SER A 81 18.36 -3.70 4.90
CA SER A 81 19.28 -4.83 4.68
C SER A 81 18.60 -6.19 4.83
N LEU A 82 17.61 -6.29 5.72
CA LEU A 82 16.87 -7.52 5.96
C LEU A 82 15.83 -7.85 4.88
N ILE A 83 15.27 -6.83 4.21
CA ILE A 83 14.13 -7.06 3.32
C ILE A 83 14.43 -6.83 1.84
N PHE A 84 15.41 -5.98 1.49
CA PHE A 84 15.53 -5.46 0.13
C PHE A 84 15.63 -6.56 -0.94
N ASP A 85 16.54 -7.51 -0.77
CA ASP A 85 16.72 -8.60 -1.75
C ASP A 85 15.49 -9.53 -1.79
N ALA A 86 14.86 -9.78 -0.65
CA ALA A 86 13.63 -10.57 -0.60
C ALA A 86 12.44 -9.86 -1.26
N MET A 87 12.37 -8.53 -1.17
CA MET A 87 11.36 -7.72 -1.88
C MET A 87 11.45 -7.86 -3.40
N LEU A 88 12.61 -8.21 -3.94
CA LEU A 88 12.76 -8.42 -5.38
C LEU A 88 12.11 -9.73 -5.87
N THR A 89 11.90 -10.69 -4.97
CA THR A 89 11.41 -12.04 -5.30
C THR A 89 10.13 -12.44 -4.57
N VAL A 90 9.67 -11.63 -3.62
CA VAL A 90 8.41 -11.90 -2.90
C VAL A 90 7.28 -12.12 -3.90
N PRO A 91 6.39 -13.11 -3.68
CA PRO A 91 5.32 -13.43 -4.63
C PRO A 91 4.41 -12.23 -4.89
N TYR A 92 3.90 -12.15 -6.11
CA TYR A 92 2.79 -11.28 -6.44
C TYR A 92 1.51 -11.73 -5.74
N VAL A 93 0.65 -10.78 -5.41
CA VAL A 93 -0.76 -11.07 -5.09
C VAL A 93 -1.40 -11.71 -6.31
N HIS A 94 -2.22 -12.74 -6.10
CA HIS A 94 -2.86 -13.47 -7.19
C HIS A 94 -3.64 -12.51 -8.13
N GLY A 95 -3.36 -12.59 -9.43
CA GLY A 95 -3.95 -11.73 -10.45
C GLY A 95 -3.25 -10.38 -10.64
N ALA A 96 -2.15 -10.08 -9.88
CA ALA A 96 -1.50 -8.77 -9.97
C ALA A 96 -0.82 -8.56 -11.34
N GLU A 97 -0.08 -9.53 -11.82
CA GLU A 97 0.63 -9.41 -13.10
C GLU A 97 -0.35 -9.28 -14.28
N GLU A 98 -1.46 -10.03 -14.24
CA GLU A 98 -2.53 -9.97 -15.23
C GLU A 98 -3.20 -8.60 -15.22
N LEU A 99 -3.57 -8.11 -14.02
CA LEU A 99 -4.19 -6.79 -13.88
C LEU A 99 -3.29 -5.68 -14.43
N LEU A 100 -2.02 -5.67 -14.05
CA LEU A 100 -1.06 -4.66 -14.51
C LEU A 100 -0.90 -4.69 -16.03
N ARG A 101 -0.78 -5.86 -16.62
CA ARG A 101 -0.67 -6.02 -18.07
C ARG A 101 -1.94 -5.57 -18.80
N ASP A 102 -3.12 -5.97 -18.30
CA ASP A 102 -4.40 -5.73 -18.98
C ASP A 102 -4.85 -4.27 -18.84
N CYS A 103 -4.50 -3.60 -17.72
CA CYS A 103 -4.82 -2.19 -17.49
C CYS A 103 -3.79 -1.24 -18.11
N SER A 104 -2.53 -1.67 -18.26
CA SER A 104 -1.47 -0.86 -18.86
C SER A 104 -1.82 -0.48 -20.30
N GLY A 105 -1.77 0.80 -20.63
CA GLY A 105 -2.16 1.32 -21.95
C GLY A 105 -3.67 1.55 -22.14
N VAL A 106 -4.51 1.13 -21.18
CA VAL A 106 -5.96 1.39 -21.18
C VAL A 106 -6.28 2.58 -20.28
N LEU A 107 -5.67 2.64 -19.10
CA LEU A 107 -5.77 3.75 -18.16
C LEU A 107 -4.43 3.94 -17.41
N PRO A 108 -4.10 5.15 -16.98
CA PRO A 108 -2.89 5.40 -16.19
C PRO A 108 -2.95 4.67 -14.85
N LEU A 109 -1.84 3.99 -14.53
CA LEU A 109 -1.64 3.29 -13.27
C LEU A 109 -0.61 4.06 -12.42
N TYR A 110 -0.85 4.12 -11.11
CA TYR A 110 0.02 4.77 -10.15
C TYR A 110 0.28 3.85 -8.96
N ILE A 111 1.50 3.91 -8.40
CA ILE A 111 1.79 3.37 -7.07
C ILE A 111 1.79 4.52 -6.06
N VAL A 112 1.12 4.31 -4.92
CA VAL A 112 1.16 5.21 -3.75
C VAL A 112 1.45 4.35 -2.52
N SER A 113 2.72 4.34 -2.07
CA SER A 113 3.22 3.44 -1.02
C SER A 113 3.75 4.20 0.20
N ALA A 114 3.72 3.57 1.37
CA ALA A 114 4.40 4.05 2.58
C ALA A 114 5.92 3.76 2.58
N THR A 115 6.40 2.93 1.67
CA THR A 115 7.84 2.70 1.45
C THR A 115 8.49 3.98 0.93
N PRO A 116 9.71 4.37 1.37
CA PRO A 116 10.40 5.53 0.85
C PRO A 116 10.49 5.53 -0.68
N GLU A 117 10.20 6.68 -1.30
CA GLU A 117 10.01 6.75 -2.75
C GLU A 117 11.21 6.24 -3.55
N ALA A 118 12.43 6.60 -3.14
CA ALA A 118 13.64 6.13 -3.82
C ALA A 118 13.78 4.60 -3.78
N GLU A 119 13.47 4.00 -2.63
CA GLU A 119 13.46 2.54 -2.44
C GLU A 119 12.36 1.88 -3.27
N MET A 120 11.14 2.45 -3.25
CA MET A 120 10.02 1.91 -4.02
C MET A 120 10.30 1.93 -5.52
N ARG A 121 10.89 3.02 -6.03
CA ARG A 121 11.31 3.13 -7.44
C ARG A 121 12.37 2.10 -7.80
N GLU A 122 13.35 1.85 -6.92
CA GLU A 122 14.40 0.86 -7.18
C GLU A 122 13.83 -0.57 -7.15
N ILE A 123 12.95 -0.90 -6.22
CA ILE A 123 12.23 -2.19 -6.20
C ILE A 123 11.42 -2.36 -7.49
N ALA A 124 10.63 -1.37 -7.88
CA ALA A 124 9.84 -1.43 -9.09
C ALA A 124 10.70 -1.60 -10.35
N ARG A 125 11.84 -0.90 -10.42
CA ARG A 125 12.80 -1.01 -11.52
C ARG A 125 13.40 -2.41 -11.63
N ARG A 126 13.84 -2.99 -10.50
CA ARG A 126 14.44 -4.34 -10.48
C ARG A 126 13.43 -5.45 -10.75
N ARG A 127 12.17 -5.22 -10.42
CA ARG A 127 11.07 -6.14 -10.74
C ARG A 127 10.46 -5.94 -12.12
N ASP A 128 11.02 -5.05 -12.95
CA ASP A 128 10.53 -4.70 -14.30
C ASP A 128 9.06 -4.20 -14.29
N LEU A 129 8.67 -3.51 -13.20
CA LEU A 129 7.32 -2.99 -13.01
C LEU A 129 7.15 -1.55 -13.50
N THR A 130 8.23 -0.77 -13.64
CA THR A 130 8.17 0.65 -14.01
C THR A 130 7.44 0.90 -15.32
N LYS A 131 7.46 -0.07 -16.22
CA LYS A 131 6.78 -0.01 -17.53
C LYS A 131 5.24 0.07 -17.45
N TYR A 132 4.65 -0.32 -16.31
CA TYR A 132 3.21 -0.32 -16.14
C TYR A 132 2.67 0.98 -15.54
N PHE A 133 3.51 1.74 -14.86
CA PHE A 133 3.09 2.88 -14.05
C PHE A 133 3.48 4.21 -14.67
N ALA A 134 2.53 5.15 -14.70
CA ALA A 134 2.78 6.52 -15.10
C ALA A 134 3.72 7.20 -14.09
N ARG A 135 3.50 6.96 -12.78
CA ARG A 135 4.38 7.46 -11.71
C ARG A 135 4.29 6.57 -10.46
N ILE A 136 5.36 6.61 -9.66
CA ILE A 136 5.50 5.89 -8.40
C ILE A 136 5.77 6.92 -7.32
N TYR A 137 4.91 6.93 -6.30
CA TYR A 137 5.01 7.77 -5.12
C TYR A 137 5.33 6.95 -3.89
N GLY A 138 6.07 7.55 -2.97
CA GLY A 138 6.42 6.95 -1.70
C GLY A 138 6.59 7.98 -0.59
N SER A 139 6.82 7.50 0.65
CA SER A 139 7.13 8.40 1.75
C SER A 139 8.40 9.23 1.46
N PRO A 140 8.55 10.45 2.03
CA PRO A 140 7.76 10.98 3.14
C PRO A 140 6.43 11.65 2.75
N THR A 141 6.12 11.79 1.43
CA THR A 141 4.89 12.45 1.02
C THR A 141 3.66 11.66 1.50
N PRO A 142 2.72 12.29 2.21
CA PRO A 142 1.49 11.63 2.64
C PRO A 142 0.68 11.09 1.45
N LYS A 143 0.06 9.90 1.61
CA LYS A 143 -0.72 9.27 0.53
C LYS A 143 -1.83 10.17 -0.02
N ALA A 144 -2.50 10.95 0.84
CA ALA A 144 -3.52 11.89 0.39
C ALA A 144 -2.96 13.01 -0.51
N GLU A 145 -1.75 13.49 -0.24
CA GLU A 145 -1.08 14.48 -1.10
C GLU A 145 -0.70 13.87 -2.44
N CYS A 146 -0.13 12.65 -2.44
CA CYS A 146 0.15 11.92 -3.67
C CYS A 146 -1.10 11.73 -4.53
N ILE A 147 -2.24 11.38 -3.91
CA ILE A 147 -3.51 11.22 -4.62
C ILE A 147 -3.98 12.56 -5.21
N ARG A 148 -3.85 13.68 -4.48
CA ARG A 148 -4.20 15.00 -5.02
C ARG A 148 -3.34 15.37 -6.23
N GLU A 149 -2.01 15.15 -6.16
CA GLU A 149 -1.13 15.36 -7.30
C GLU A 149 -1.54 14.52 -8.51
N ILE A 150 -1.94 13.25 -8.30
CA ILE A 150 -2.43 12.38 -9.37
C ILE A 150 -3.73 12.93 -10.00
N LEU A 151 -4.67 13.38 -9.18
CA LEU A 151 -5.91 13.97 -9.67
C LEU A 151 -5.64 15.24 -10.48
N ASP A 152 -4.74 16.10 -9.99
CA ASP A 152 -4.35 17.33 -10.69
C ASP A 152 -3.63 17.04 -12.02
N GLU A 153 -2.73 16.06 -12.04
CA GLU A 153 -1.98 15.63 -13.23
C GLU A 153 -2.90 15.03 -14.30
N THR A 154 -3.85 14.19 -13.88
CA THR A 154 -4.74 13.48 -14.80
C THR A 154 -5.97 14.28 -15.19
N GLY A 155 -6.33 15.30 -14.42
CA GLY A 155 -7.61 16.01 -14.54
C GLY A 155 -8.83 15.16 -14.16
N ALA A 156 -8.60 13.99 -13.54
CA ALA A 156 -9.68 13.09 -13.15
C ALA A 156 -10.49 13.65 -11.98
N ALA A 157 -11.82 13.54 -12.07
CA ALA A 157 -12.65 13.77 -10.89
C ALA A 157 -12.39 12.65 -9.84
N PRO A 158 -12.52 12.94 -8.53
CA PRO A 158 -12.32 11.91 -7.50
C PRO A 158 -13.16 10.64 -7.71
N SER A 159 -14.38 10.77 -8.24
CA SER A 159 -15.26 9.64 -8.57
C SER A 159 -14.79 8.79 -9.77
N GLU A 160 -13.81 9.28 -10.53
CA GLU A 160 -13.23 8.61 -11.70
C GLU A 160 -11.88 7.96 -11.38
N ALA A 161 -11.34 8.18 -10.19
CA ALA A 161 -10.13 7.55 -9.68
C ALA A 161 -10.48 6.48 -8.63
N LEU A 162 -9.80 5.34 -8.70
CA LEU A 162 -9.94 4.23 -7.74
C LEU A 162 -8.60 3.98 -7.06
N PHE A 163 -8.60 4.00 -5.72
CA PHE A 163 -7.47 3.57 -4.92
C PHE A 163 -7.73 2.18 -4.34
N VAL A 164 -6.75 1.29 -4.47
CA VAL A 164 -6.79 -0.07 -3.91
C VAL A 164 -5.71 -0.16 -2.84
N GLY A 165 -6.11 -0.50 -1.62
CA GLY A 165 -5.21 -0.60 -0.47
C GLY A 165 -5.60 -1.73 0.48
N ASP A 166 -4.69 -2.12 1.38
CA ASP A 166 -4.90 -3.18 2.36
C ASP A 166 -4.91 -2.67 3.82
N ALA A 167 -4.56 -1.39 4.03
CA ALA A 167 -4.37 -0.81 5.35
C ALA A 167 -5.34 0.36 5.64
N PRO A 168 -5.63 0.64 6.93
CA PRO A 168 -6.49 1.74 7.34
C PRO A 168 -6.12 3.10 6.77
N ASN A 169 -4.83 3.43 6.67
CA ASN A 169 -4.36 4.71 6.12
C ASN A 169 -4.55 4.85 4.61
N ASP A 170 -4.70 3.75 3.86
CA ASP A 170 -5.10 3.79 2.45
C ASP A 170 -6.53 4.29 2.34
N TRP A 171 -7.41 3.70 3.15
CA TRP A 171 -8.79 4.16 3.23
C TRP A 171 -8.88 5.63 3.70
N GLU A 172 -8.09 6.03 4.70
CA GLU A 172 -8.05 7.42 5.19
C GLU A 172 -7.68 8.39 4.07
N ALA A 173 -6.64 8.07 3.31
CA ALA A 173 -6.22 8.87 2.16
C ALA A 173 -7.30 8.94 1.06
N ALA A 174 -7.95 7.81 0.75
CA ALA A 174 -9.05 7.77 -0.19
C ALA A 174 -10.27 8.56 0.30
N TYR A 175 -10.60 8.43 1.59
CA TYR A 175 -11.72 9.15 2.20
C TYR A 175 -11.50 10.65 2.20
N GLU A 176 -10.29 11.12 2.55
CA GLU A 176 -9.89 12.52 2.59
C GLU A 176 -9.91 13.18 1.19
N THR A 177 -9.47 12.45 0.18
CA THR A 177 -9.40 12.95 -1.20
C THR A 177 -10.69 12.76 -1.98
N GLY A 178 -11.62 11.94 -1.45
CA GLY A 178 -12.90 11.65 -2.09
C GLY A 178 -12.82 10.64 -3.24
N VAL A 179 -11.65 10.03 -3.49
CA VAL A 179 -11.52 8.97 -4.50
C VAL A 179 -12.24 7.71 -4.05
N ARG A 180 -12.59 6.88 -5.01
CA ARG A 180 -13.19 5.57 -4.78
C ARG A 180 -12.19 4.64 -4.11
N PHE A 181 -12.66 3.72 -3.26
CA PHE A 181 -11.79 2.81 -2.53
C PHE A 181 -12.25 1.36 -2.58
N VAL A 182 -11.32 0.48 -2.93
CA VAL A 182 -11.46 -0.97 -2.81
C VAL A 182 -10.42 -1.48 -1.83
N ALA A 183 -10.87 -2.25 -0.82
CA ALA A 183 -9.99 -2.86 0.16
C ALA A 183 -9.52 -4.24 -0.32
N ARG A 184 -8.22 -4.53 -0.23
CA ARG A 184 -7.69 -5.89 -0.36
C ARG A 184 -7.50 -6.50 1.02
N ILE A 185 -8.13 -7.66 1.26
CA ILE A 185 -7.97 -8.44 2.50
C ILE A 185 -7.66 -9.88 2.12
N PRO A 186 -6.47 -10.42 2.50
CA PRO A 186 -6.16 -11.83 2.28
C PRO A 186 -7.19 -12.75 2.94
N PRO A 187 -7.46 -13.94 2.38
CA PRO A 187 -8.32 -14.91 3.02
C PRO A 187 -7.80 -15.30 4.42
N GLY A 188 -8.68 -15.21 5.42
CA GLY A 188 -8.33 -15.51 6.82
C GLY A 188 -7.89 -14.31 7.65
N ASP A 189 -7.57 -13.18 7.03
CA ASP A 189 -7.22 -11.95 7.74
C ASP A 189 -8.47 -11.23 8.29
N PRO A 190 -8.34 -10.52 9.42
CA PRO A 190 -9.44 -9.75 9.98
C PRO A 190 -9.83 -8.58 9.06
N ASN A 191 -11.12 -8.33 8.94
CA ASN A 191 -11.61 -7.17 8.20
C ASN A 191 -11.37 -5.87 8.98
N ARG A 192 -10.33 -5.13 8.61
CA ARG A 192 -9.94 -3.84 9.22
C ARG A 192 -10.81 -2.66 8.77
N PHE A 193 -11.76 -2.90 7.86
CA PHE A 193 -12.60 -1.85 7.25
C PHE A 193 -14.06 -1.91 7.72
N VAL A 194 -14.37 -2.72 8.73
CA VAL A 194 -15.73 -2.80 9.30
C VAL A 194 -16.17 -1.42 9.80
N GLY A 195 -17.35 -0.98 9.33
CA GLY A 195 -17.92 0.32 9.70
C GLY A 195 -17.28 1.54 9.00
N ARG A 196 -16.25 1.38 8.18
CA ARG A 196 -15.66 2.47 7.41
C ARG A 196 -16.53 2.81 6.19
N PRO A 197 -16.99 4.07 6.04
CA PRO A 197 -17.83 4.45 4.90
C PRO A 197 -17.02 4.45 3.59
N ARG A 198 -17.71 4.39 2.47
CA ARG A 198 -17.14 4.47 1.11
C ARG A 198 -16.13 3.36 0.75
N VAL A 199 -16.14 2.23 1.43
CA VAL A 199 -15.48 1.02 0.94
C VAL A 199 -16.42 0.38 -0.07
N GLU A 200 -16.11 0.49 -1.36
CA GLU A 200 -17.01 0.02 -2.44
C GLU A 200 -17.04 -1.49 -2.55
N LYS A 201 -15.89 -2.12 -2.33
CA LYS A 201 -15.71 -3.56 -2.44
C LYS A 201 -14.58 -4.02 -1.55
N ILE A 202 -14.69 -5.23 -1.04
CA ILE A 202 -13.56 -5.98 -0.46
C ILE A 202 -13.25 -7.11 -1.42
N VAL A 203 -11.97 -7.25 -1.76
CA VAL A 203 -11.45 -8.30 -2.64
C VAL A 203 -10.36 -9.09 -1.92
N ALA A 204 -10.28 -10.39 -2.16
CA ALA A 204 -9.22 -11.22 -1.60
C ALA A 204 -7.90 -11.10 -2.39
N ASN A 205 -7.99 -10.77 -3.66
CA ASN A 205 -6.86 -10.74 -4.60
C ASN A 205 -7.15 -9.82 -5.80
N LEU A 206 -6.18 -9.63 -6.68
CA LEU A 206 -6.34 -8.72 -7.82
C LEU A 206 -7.08 -9.36 -9.02
N HIS A 207 -7.26 -10.67 -9.03
CA HIS A 207 -8.16 -11.30 -9.98
C HIS A 207 -9.64 -10.91 -9.70
N GLU A 208 -10.07 -10.94 -8.42
CA GLU A 208 -11.40 -10.44 -8.03
C GLU A 208 -11.58 -8.95 -8.30
N LEU A 209 -10.51 -8.14 -8.14
CA LEU A 209 -10.53 -6.73 -8.53
C LEU A 209 -10.76 -6.58 -10.03
N GLN A 210 -10.08 -7.37 -10.85
CA GLN A 210 -10.24 -7.33 -12.31
C GLN A 210 -11.67 -7.69 -12.74
N GLU A 211 -12.28 -8.69 -12.11
CA GLU A 211 -13.69 -9.04 -12.33
C GLU A 211 -14.63 -7.87 -11.96
N TYR A 212 -14.38 -7.25 -10.82
CA TYR A 212 -15.13 -6.07 -10.38
C TYR A 212 -15.02 -4.90 -11.36
N LEU A 213 -13.82 -4.62 -11.86
CA LEU A 213 -13.58 -3.55 -12.84
C LEU A 213 -14.29 -3.83 -14.17
N ARG A 214 -14.25 -5.07 -14.67
CA ARG A 214 -14.97 -5.48 -15.89
C ARG A 214 -16.48 -5.30 -15.77
N GLY A 215 -17.06 -5.66 -14.63
CA GLY A 215 -18.47 -5.46 -14.35
C GLY A 215 -18.88 -3.99 -14.30
N SER A 216 -17.99 -3.13 -13.80
CA SER A 216 -18.22 -1.68 -13.70
C SER A 216 -18.10 -0.95 -15.06
N VAL A 217 -17.35 -1.49 -16.01
CA VAL A 217 -17.18 -0.94 -17.37
C VAL A 217 -18.32 -1.41 -18.29
N CYS A 218 -18.80 -2.66 -18.12
CA CYS A 218 -19.84 -3.25 -18.99
C CYS A 218 -21.24 -2.66 -18.73
N SER A 219 -21.51 -2.16 -17.52
CA SER A 219 -22.82 -1.57 -17.16
C SER A 219 -23.10 -0.25 -17.89
N SER A 220 -22.11 0.38 -18.52
CA SER A 220 -22.27 1.64 -19.24
C SER A 220 -22.63 1.50 -20.73
N GLN A 221 -22.69 0.27 -21.28
CA GLN A 221 -23.06 0.04 -22.69
C GLN A 221 -24.54 -0.35 -22.90
N SER A 222 -25.33 -0.49 -21.84
CA SER A 222 -26.74 -0.93 -21.96
C SER A 222 -27.79 0.20 -21.92
N HIS A 223 -27.38 1.45 -22.13
CA HIS A 223 -28.33 2.57 -22.28
C HIS A 223 -28.05 3.35 -23.57
N THR A 224 -28.44 2.77 -24.70
CA THR A 224 -28.78 3.55 -25.88
C THR A 224 -30.13 3.05 -26.39
N PRO A 225 -31.13 3.94 -26.50
CA PRO A 225 -32.48 3.60 -26.89
C PRO A 225 -32.59 3.21 -28.36
#